data_b523c8ffd4dbedcbb0631b0817cca45e
#
_entry.id   b523c8ffd4dbedcbb0631b0817cca45e
#
_cell.length_a   1.000
_cell.length_b   1.000
_cell.length_c   1.000
_cell.angle_alpha   90.00
_cell.angle_beta   90.00
_cell.angle_gamma   90.00
#
_symmetry.space_group_name_H-M   'P 1'
#
loop_
_entity.id
_entity.type
_entity.pdbx_description
1 polymer ?
#
loop_
_entity_poly.entity_id
_entity_poly.type
_entity_poly.pdbx_seq_one_letter_code
_entity_poly.pdbx_strand_id
1 'polypeptide(L)'
;MLDGKHGTTKQKAARLVVDLASTAGAIDFVRCEHAHVSGVSVITGGHGLRRFLSDLAGDVEGVVSIPTTLNSAGCDREKMEQMGIDYPDFLKHQFEIIEAYSNLGIDATLSCTPYDRGVELSEGIGSWAESNAVCFSNSYTSLITNRESGLSALA
;
A
#
# COMPACT_ATOMS: atom_id res chain seq x y z
N MET A 1 -9.53 -18.39 1.32
CA MET A 1 -8.65 -17.44 2.04
C MET A 1 -9.08 -17.26 3.50
N LEU A 2 -10.34 -16.98 3.79
CA LEU A 2 -10.83 -16.79 5.18
C LEU A 2 -10.64 -18.02 6.08
N ASP A 3 -10.53 -19.20 5.51
CA ASP A 3 -10.31 -20.48 6.20
C ASP A 3 -8.85 -20.75 6.62
N GLY A 4 -7.94 -19.83 6.34
CA GLY A 4 -6.52 -19.92 6.71
C GLY A 4 -5.67 -20.90 5.90
N LYS A 5 -6.24 -21.58 4.90
CA LYS A 5 -5.50 -22.57 4.08
C LYS A 5 -4.38 -22.00 3.22
N HIS A 6 -4.37 -20.67 3.06
CA HIS A 6 -3.38 -19.95 2.25
C HIS A 6 -2.40 -19.12 3.09
N GLY A 7 -2.20 -19.48 4.35
CA GLY A 7 -1.33 -18.77 5.27
C GLY A 7 -2.05 -17.71 6.11
N THR A 8 -1.42 -17.32 7.21
CA THR A 8 -2.02 -16.40 8.19
C THR A 8 -2.09 -14.96 7.67
N THR A 9 -1.12 -14.51 6.89
CA THR A 9 -1.09 -13.17 6.29
C THR A 9 -2.22 -12.99 5.30
N LYS A 10 -2.41 -13.94 4.36
CA LYS A 10 -3.52 -13.90 3.40
C LYS A 10 -4.89 -14.01 4.08
N GLN A 11 -4.98 -14.73 5.19
CA GLN A 11 -6.21 -14.79 5.98
C GLN A 11 -6.52 -13.42 6.62
N LYS A 12 -5.52 -12.75 7.21
CA LYS A 12 -5.67 -11.41 7.79
C LYS A 12 -6.06 -10.39 6.72
N ALA A 13 -5.40 -10.41 5.57
CA ALA A 13 -5.70 -9.54 4.43
C ALA A 13 -7.14 -9.74 3.95
N ALA A 14 -7.55 -10.98 3.68
CA ALA A 14 -8.91 -11.29 3.25
C ALA A 14 -9.97 -10.86 4.27
N ARG A 15 -9.71 -11.01 5.56
CA ARG A 15 -10.61 -10.56 6.62
C ARG A 15 -10.74 -9.04 6.63
N LEU A 16 -9.62 -8.34 6.52
CA LEU A 16 -9.60 -6.88 6.46
C LEU A 16 -10.42 -6.34 5.28
N VAL A 17 -10.23 -6.92 4.08
CA VAL A 17 -11.00 -6.52 2.89
C VAL A 17 -12.50 -6.77 3.09
N VAL A 18 -12.89 -7.91 3.64
CA VAL A 18 -14.31 -8.23 3.91
C VAL A 18 -14.92 -7.28 4.93
N ASP A 19 -14.20 -6.97 6.01
CA ASP A 19 -14.68 -6.08 7.06
C ASP A 19 -14.84 -4.64 6.52
N LEU A 20 -13.87 -4.14 5.75
CA LEU A 20 -13.95 -2.83 5.08
C LEU A 20 -15.09 -2.78 4.07
N ALA A 21 -15.22 -3.79 3.22
CA ALA A 21 -16.27 -3.90 2.23
C ALA A 21 -17.66 -3.92 2.88
N SER A 22 -17.84 -4.68 3.95
CA SER A 22 -19.08 -4.71 4.72
C SER A 22 -19.44 -3.33 5.30
N THR A 23 -18.45 -2.61 5.84
CA THR A 23 -18.64 -1.26 6.39
C THR A 23 -19.01 -0.26 5.30
N ALA A 24 -18.43 -0.40 4.12
CA ALA A 24 -18.71 0.44 2.95
C ALA A 24 -20.02 0.07 2.22
N GLY A 25 -20.68 -1.01 2.61
CA GLY A 25 -21.88 -1.51 1.94
C GLY A 25 -21.59 -2.11 0.55
N ALA A 26 -20.38 -2.60 0.33
CA ALA A 26 -20.03 -3.27 -0.92
C ALA A 26 -20.80 -4.58 -1.07
N ILE A 27 -21.25 -4.85 -2.28
CA ILE A 27 -22.07 -6.02 -2.61
C ILE A 27 -21.30 -7.09 -3.37
N ASP A 28 -20.11 -6.75 -3.88
CA ASP A 28 -19.27 -7.67 -4.65
C ASP A 28 -17.79 -7.27 -4.57
N PHE A 29 -16.92 -8.18 -4.98
CA PHE A 29 -15.48 -7.98 -5.13
C PHE A 29 -15.10 -8.08 -6.60
N VAL A 30 -14.21 -7.20 -7.03
CA VAL A 30 -13.66 -7.21 -8.38
C VAL A 30 -12.18 -7.52 -8.34
N ARG A 31 -11.70 -8.20 -9.38
CA ARG A 31 -10.26 -8.46 -9.52
C ARG A 31 -9.54 -7.15 -9.81
N CYS A 32 -8.47 -6.88 -9.04
CA CYS A 32 -7.54 -5.80 -9.31
C CYS A 32 -6.33 -6.31 -10.08
N GLU A 33 -5.84 -5.50 -11.03
CA GLU A 33 -4.65 -5.79 -11.83
C GLU A 33 -3.42 -5.04 -11.29
N HIS A 34 -3.62 -3.95 -10.55
CA HIS A 34 -2.56 -3.16 -9.96
C HIS A 34 -3.04 -2.49 -8.68
N ALA A 35 -2.15 -2.34 -7.68
CA ALA A 35 -2.43 -1.59 -6.47
C ALA A 35 -1.38 -0.50 -6.21
N HIS A 36 -1.81 0.58 -5.57
CA HIS A 36 -0.95 1.67 -5.12
C HIS A 36 -1.24 1.97 -3.66
N VAL A 37 -0.35 1.53 -2.78
CA VAL A 37 -0.55 1.63 -1.34
C VAL A 37 -0.14 3.01 -0.83
N SER A 38 -1.04 3.69 -0.13
CA SER A 38 -0.77 4.90 0.64
C SER A 38 -0.64 4.59 2.15
N GLY A 39 -0.34 5.60 2.96
CA GLY A 39 -0.25 5.42 4.41
C GLY A 39 1.12 4.88 4.87
N VAL A 40 2.19 5.34 4.25
CA VAL A 40 3.58 4.91 4.52
C VAL A 40 4.20 5.63 5.71
N SER A 41 3.68 6.81 6.08
CA SER A 41 4.32 7.67 7.08
C SER A 41 4.18 7.14 8.50
N VAL A 42 5.29 7.03 9.20
CA VAL A 42 5.30 6.71 10.63
C VAL A 42 4.60 7.77 11.49
N ILE A 43 4.55 9.03 11.02
CA ILE A 43 3.88 10.12 11.75
C ILE A 43 2.37 9.85 11.81
N THR A 44 1.78 9.37 10.72
CA THR A 44 0.34 9.10 10.66
C THR A 44 -0.03 7.70 11.16
N GLY A 45 0.77 6.70 10.83
CA GLY A 45 0.51 5.30 11.19
C GLY A 45 1.06 4.88 12.55
N GLY A 46 2.07 5.59 13.05
CA GLY A 46 2.69 5.35 14.33
C GLY A 46 3.28 3.95 14.51
N HIS A 47 3.48 3.59 15.76
CA HIS A 47 3.96 2.26 16.13
C HIS A 47 2.97 1.13 15.76
N GLY A 48 1.67 1.43 15.65
CA GLY A 48 0.65 0.46 15.26
C GLY A 48 0.86 -0.05 13.83
N LEU A 49 1.05 0.85 12.88
CA LEU A 49 1.34 0.50 11.48
C LEU A 49 2.64 -0.30 11.38
N ARG A 50 3.71 0.18 12.02
CA ARG A 50 5.01 -0.49 12.01
C ARG A 50 4.91 -1.93 12.48
N ARG A 51 4.26 -2.16 13.62
CA ARG A 51 4.07 -3.49 14.18
C ARG A 51 3.21 -4.38 13.28
N PHE A 52 2.12 -3.83 12.77
CA PHE A 52 1.23 -4.55 11.86
C PHE A 52 1.96 -5.02 10.60
N LEU A 53 2.73 -4.14 9.97
CA LEU A 53 3.51 -4.48 8.78
C LEU A 53 4.62 -5.49 9.08
N SER A 54 5.31 -5.35 10.20
CA SER A 54 6.33 -6.31 10.64
C SER A 54 5.73 -7.71 10.85
N ASP A 55 4.53 -7.78 11.44
CA ASP A 55 3.81 -9.04 11.65
C ASP A 55 3.37 -9.68 10.31
N LEU A 56 2.99 -8.86 9.32
CA LEU A 56 2.64 -9.34 7.98
C LEU A 56 3.87 -9.83 7.21
N ALA A 57 4.95 -9.04 7.21
CA ALA A 57 6.17 -9.33 6.49
C ALA A 57 6.98 -10.49 7.10
N GLY A 58 6.69 -10.88 8.33
CA GLY A 58 7.28 -12.04 9.00
C GLY A 58 6.76 -13.38 8.49
N ASP A 59 5.69 -13.41 7.70
CA ASP A 59 5.14 -14.62 7.09
C ASP A 59 5.75 -14.81 5.69
N VAL A 60 6.49 -15.87 5.50
CA VAL A 60 7.20 -16.19 4.22
C VAL A 60 6.23 -16.30 3.03
N GLU A 61 4.97 -16.61 3.27
CA GLU A 61 3.93 -16.70 2.24
C GLU A 61 3.19 -15.37 2.00
N GLY A 62 3.51 -14.34 2.78
CA GLY A 62 2.84 -13.04 2.77
C GLY A 62 3.31 -12.09 1.68
N VAL A 63 3.46 -12.55 0.44
CA VAL A 63 3.83 -11.69 -0.69
C VAL A 63 2.58 -11.23 -1.43
N VAL A 64 2.55 -9.96 -1.83
CA VAL A 64 1.46 -9.40 -2.64
C VAL A 64 1.26 -10.20 -3.93
N SER A 65 0.01 -10.32 -4.36
CA SER A 65 -0.37 -11.20 -5.48
C SER A 65 -0.44 -10.48 -6.83
N ILE A 66 -0.40 -9.15 -6.82
CA ILE A 66 -0.46 -8.30 -8.02
C ILE A 66 0.64 -7.23 -7.95
N PRO A 67 1.04 -6.65 -9.10
CA PRO A 67 1.97 -5.53 -9.10
C PRO A 67 1.47 -4.41 -8.19
N THR A 68 2.29 -4.04 -7.22
CA THR A 68 1.91 -3.08 -6.18
C THR A 68 3.04 -2.08 -5.99
N THR A 69 2.69 -0.81 -5.97
CA THR A 69 3.60 0.31 -5.76
C THR A 69 3.30 1.03 -4.45
N LEU A 70 4.26 1.78 -3.95
CA LEU A 70 4.19 2.47 -2.68
C LEU A 70 4.21 3.99 -2.86
N ASN A 71 3.26 4.68 -2.23
CA ASN A 71 3.20 6.13 -2.21
C ASN A 71 4.37 6.75 -1.43
N SER A 72 4.51 8.05 -1.51
CA SER A 72 5.57 8.78 -0.83
C SER A 72 5.51 8.61 0.69
N ALA A 73 6.68 8.53 1.31
CA ALA A 73 6.81 8.40 2.75
C ALA A 73 6.54 9.71 3.53
N GLY A 74 6.31 10.81 2.82
CA GLY A 74 6.11 12.13 3.42
C GLY A 74 7.39 12.73 4.02
N CYS A 75 8.54 12.24 3.63
CA CYS A 75 9.84 12.74 4.06
C CYS A 75 10.87 12.71 2.94
N ASP A 76 11.75 13.71 2.94
CA ASP A 76 12.94 13.72 2.10
C ASP A 76 14.07 13.01 2.82
N ARG A 77 14.54 11.89 2.27
CA ARG A 77 15.58 11.05 2.88
C ARG A 77 16.93 11.75 3.03
N GLU A 78 17.21 12.72 2.16
CA GLU A 78 18.48 13.45 2.12
C GLU A 78 18.44 14.72 2.96
N LYS A 79 17.25 15.27 3.19
CA LYS A 79 17.06 16.56 3.85
C LYS A 79 16.25 16.49 5.15
N MET A 80 16.21 15.33 5.75
CA MET A 80 15.40 15.07 6.96
C MET A 80 15.64 16.05 8.10
N GLU A 81 16.90 16.39 8.37
CA GLU A 81 17.26 17.37 9.43
C GLU A 81 16.66 18.75 9.16
N GLN A 82 16.53 19.12 7.86
CA GLN A 82 15.96 20.41 7.46
C GLN A 82 14.43 20.43 7.60
N MET A 83 13.78 19.27 7.64
CA MET A 83 12.33 19.18 7.79
C MET A 83 11.85 19.46 9.22
N GLY A 84 12.74 19.54 10.20
CA GLY A 84 12.41 19.86 11.58
C GLY A 84 11.43 18.87 12.23
N ILE A 85 11.49 17.61 11.83
CA ILE A 85 10.60 16.57 12.36
C ILE A 85 11.06 16.21 13.78
N ASP A 86 10.27 16.61 14.76
CA ASP A 86 10.46 16.25 16.16
C ASP A 86 9.74 14.92 16.48
N TYR A 87 10.35 13.84 16.06
CA TYR A 87 9.87 12.47 16.34
C TYR A 87 11.09 11.58 16.65
N PRO A 88 11.22 11.09 17.89
CA PRO A 88 12.35 10.24 18.26
C PRO A 88 12.48 9.02 17.37
N ASP A 89 13.68 8.73 16.93
CA ASP A 89 13.97 7.61 16.03
C ASP A 89 13.18 7.60 14.71
N PHE A 90 12.70 8.78 14.26
CA PHE A 90 11.85 8.89 13.06
C PHE A 90 12.42 8.13 11.85
N LEU A 91 13.66 8.38 11.50
CA LEU A 91 14.30 7.73 10.35
C LEU A 91 14.30 6.23 10.47
N LYS A 92 14.73 5.71 11.61
CA LYS A 92 14.75 4.29 11.88
C LYS A 92 13.37 3.66 11.68
N HIS A 93 12.35 4.22 12.32
CA HIS A 93 11.00 3.71 12.24
C HIS A 93 10.38 3.85 10.85
N GLN A 94 10.70 4.93 10.13
CA GLN A 94 10.26 5.12 8.75
C GLN A 94 10.90 4.11 7.81
N PHE A 95 12.18 3.80 7.98
CA PHE A 95 12.87 2.77 7.19
C PHE A 95 12.34 1.37 7.49
N GLU A 96 12.06 1.04 8.74
CA GLU A 96 11.46 -0.24 9.12
C GLU A 96 10.10 -0.45 8.42
N ILE A 97 9.29 0.60 8.30
CA ILE A 97 8.01 0.56 7.57
C ILE A 97 8.24 0.30 6.07
N ILE A 98 9.16 1.04 5.43
CA ILE A 98 9.45 0.87 3.99
C ILE A 98 10.02 -0.52 3.72
N GLU A 99 10.92 -1.00 4.57
CA GLU A 99 11.49 -2.34 4.47
C GLU A 99 10.43 -3.43 4.61
N ALA A 100 9.50 -3.27 5.54
CA ALA A 100 8.39 -4.22 5.70
C ALA A 100 7.51 -4.28 4.45
N TYR A 101 7.18 -3.15 3.83
CA TYR A 101 6.47 -3.12 2.55
C TYR A 101 7.28 -3.80 1.43
N SER A 102 8.58 -3.55 1.34
CA SER A 102 9.45 -4.19 0.35
C SER A 102 9.53 -5.71 0.56
N ASN A 103 9.57 -6.17 1.80
CA ASN A 103 9.55 -7.60 2.14
C ASN A 103 8.23 -8.29 1.77
N LEU A 104 7.14 -7.54 1.69
CA LEU A 104 5.86 -8.01 1.15
C LEU A 104 5.84 -8.05 -0.40
N GLY A 105 6.93 -7.67 -1.07
CA GLY A 105 7.02 -7.65 -2.53
C GLY A 105 6.46 -6.37 -3.17
N ILE A 106 6.23 -5.33 -2.39
CA ILE A 106 5.75 -4.04 -2.88
C ILE A 106 6.93 -3.22 -3.39
N ASP A 107 6.82 -2.70 -4.61
CA ASP A 107 7.81 -1.79 -5.19
C ASP A 107 7.76 -0.44 -4.46
N ALA A 108 8.83 -0.13 -3.75
CA ALA A 108 8.98 1.10 -2.97
C ALA A 108 9.28 2.31 -3.88
N THR A 109 8.39 2.59 -4.82
CA THR A 109 8.49 3.77 -5.73
C THR A 109 8.52 5.10 -4.98
N LEU A 110 7.96 5.15 -3.77
CA LEU A 110 7.89 6.31 -2.88
C LEU A 110 7.42 7.58 -3.62
N SER A 111 6.42 7.43 -4.48
CA SER A 111 5.91 8.48 -5.34
C SER A 111 4.39 8.44 -5.43
N CYS A 112 3.74 9.61 -5.44
CA CYS A 112 2.31 9.74 -5.75
C CYS A 112 2.03 9.57 -7.26
N THR A 113 3.08 9.51 -8.09
CA THR A 113 3.02 9.39 -9.54
C THR A 113 3.96 8.26 -10.01
N PRO A 114 3.67 6.99 -9.66
CA PRO A 114 4.60 5.88 -9.92
C PRO A 114 4.86 5.66 -11.42
N TYR A 115 3.95 6.06 -12.30
CA TYR A 115 4.15 6.04 -13.75
C TYR A 115 5.31 6.93 -14.22
N ASP A 116 5.66 7.99 -13.50
CA ASP A 116 6.86 8.81 -13.77
C ASP A 116 8.16 8.06 -13.41
N ARG A 117 8.05 6.94 -12.74
CA ARG A 117 9.15 6.03 -12.38
C ARG A 117 9.24 4.80 -13.29
N GLY A 118 8.53 4.83 -14.42
CA GLY A 118 8.54 3.74 -15.40
C GLY A 118 7.63 2.57 -15.04
N VAL A 119 6.71 2.74 -14.09
CA VAL A 119 5.71 1.73 -13.79
C VAL A 119 4.68 1.70 -14.90
N GLU A 120 4.58 0.55 -15.57
CA GLU A 120 3.59 0.31 -16.62
C GLU A 120 2.26 -0.10 -15.99
N LEU A 121 1.17 0.49 -16.46
CA LEU A 121 -0.19 0.18 -16.03
C LEU A 121 -0.91 -0.63 -17.09
N SER A 122 -1.41 -1.79 -16.72
CA SER A 122 -2.25 -2.63 -17.56
C SER A 122 -3.70 -2.16 -17.55
N GLU A 123 -4.47 -2.61 -18.54
CA GLU A 123 -5.92 -2.47 -18.53
C GLU A 123 -6.55 -3.20 -17.33
N GLY A 124 -7.73 -2.76 -16.90
CA GLY A 124 -8.49 -3.41 -15.85
C GLY A 124 -8.84 -2.49 -14.71
N ILE A 125 -8.92 -3.04 -13.50
CA ILE A 125 -9.26 -2.29 -12.29
C ILE A 125 -8.03 -2.19 -11.40
N GLY A 126 -7.75 -0.98 -10.92
CA GLY A 126 -6.68 -0.70 -9.98
C GLY A 126 -7.19 -0.21 -8.64
N SER A 127 -6.53 -0.63 -7.57
CA SER A 127 -6.76 -0.10 -6.23
C SER A 127 -5.87 1.13 -6.02
N TRP A 128 -6.36 2.28 -6.46
CA TRP A 128 -5.67 3.57 -6.48
C TRP A 128 -6.59 4.70 -6.01
N ALA A 129 -6.11 5.58 -5.14
CA ALA A 129 -6.89 6.69 -4.60
C ALA A 129 -6.23 8.07 -4.75
N GLU A 130 -4.94 8.14 -5.00
CA GLU A 130 -4.21 9.41 -5.16
C GLU A 130 -4.73 10.21 -6.35
N SER A 131 -5.09 11.49 -6.14
CA SER A 131 -5.81 12.29 -7.14
C SER A 131 -5.10 12.34 -8.49
N ASN A 132 -3.79 12.64 -8.52
CA ASN A 132 -3.03 12.69 -9.77
C ASN A 132 -2.93 11.33 -10.44
N ALA A 133 -2.70 10.28 -9.65
CA ALA A 133 -2.61 8.91 -10.14
C ALA A 133 -3.94 8.43 -10.71
N VAL A 134 -5.06 8.74 -10.05
CA VAL A 134 -6.41 8.43 -10.54
C VAL A 134 -6.70 9.17 -11.85
N CYS A 135 -6.40 10.46 -11.92
CA CYS A 135 -6.61 11.24 -13.16
C CYS A 135 -5.78 10.68 -14.32
N PHE A 136 -4.51 10.39 -14.10
CA PHE A 136 -3.64 9.80 -15.11
C PHE A 136 -4.15 8.42 -15.56
N SER A 137 -4.40 7.53 -14.62
CA SER A 137 -4.84 6.16 -14.90
C SER A 137 -6.13 6.13 -15.71
N ASN A 138 -7.14 6.90 -15.30
CA ASN A 138 -8.44 6.91 -15.97
C ASN A 138 -8.45 7.68 -17.29
N SER A 139 -7.50 8.61 -17.51
CA SER A 139 -7.50 9.46 -18.71
C SER A 139 -6.49 9.03 -19.75
N TYR A 140 -5.38 8.45 -19.35
CA TYR A 140 -4.25 8.13 -20.21
C TYR A 140 -4.04 6.64 -20.41
N THR A 141 -4.34 5.84 -19.40
CA THR A 141 -4.29 4.38 -19.48
C THR A 141 -5.72 3.82 -19.49
N SER A 142 -5.87 2.54 -19.75
CA SER A 142 -7.18 1.88 -19.65
C SER A 142 -7.45 1.31 -18.24
N LEU A 143 -6.68 1.71 -17.25
CA LEU A 143 -6.88 1.28 -15.86
C LEU A 143 -7.98 2.11 -15.20
N ILE A 144 -9.05 1.45 -14.77
CA ILE A 144 -10.16 2.04 -14.02
C ILE A 144 -9.84 1.92 -12.52
N THR A 145 -9.92 3.01 -11.78
CA THR A 145 -9.60 3.00 -10.35
C THR A 145 -10.84 2.86 -9.49
N ASN A 146 -10.76 2.04 -8.44
CA ASN A 146 -11.81 1.89 -7.42
C ASN A 146 -11.75 2.98 -6.34
N ARG A 147 -10.70 3.82 -6.35
CA ARG A 147 -10.43 4.88 -5.39
C ARG A 147 -10.17 4.39 -3.96
N GLU A 148 -9.78 3.14 -3.84
CA GLU A 148 -9.32 2.54 -2.58
C GLU A 148 -7.79 2.65 -2.46
N SER A 149 -7.31 2.84 -1.24
CA SER A 149 -5.88 2.96 -0.93
C SER A 149 -5.61 2.56 0.53
N GLY A 150 -4.37 2.72 0.98
CA GLY A 150 -3.97 2.36 2.33
C GLY A 150 -4.16 0.87 2.61
N LEU A 151 -4.85 0.54 3.69
CA LEU A 151 -5.04 -0.85 4.12
C LEU A 151 -5.87 -1.68 3.14
N SER A 152 -6.85 -1.09 2.44
CA SER A 152 -7.65 -1.79 1.44
C SER A 152 -6.84 -2.14 0.18
N ALA A 153 -5.89 -1.28 -0.20
CA ALA A 153 -4.99 -1.54 -1.32
C ALA A 153 -3.87 -2.54 -0.95
N LEU A 154 -3.49 -2.60 0.33
CA LEU A 154 -2.50 -3.56 0.83
C LEU A 154 -3.08 -4.98 0.92
N ALA A 155 -4.33 -5.10 1.31
CA ALA A 155 -5.02 -6.37 1.56
C ALA A 155 -5.55 -7.04 0.29
#